data_87ea083798924d0dfb9eab7bd56bed6c
#
_entry.id   87ea083798924d0dfb9eab7bd56bed6c
#
_cell.length_a   1.000
_cell.length_b   1.000
_cell.length_c   1.000
_cell.angle_alpha   90.00
_cell.angle_beta   90.00
_cell.angle_gamma   90.00
#
_symmetry.space_group_name_H-M   'P 1'
#
loop_
_entity.id
_entity.type
_entity.pdbx_description
1 polymer ?
#
loop_
_entity_poly.entity_id
_entity_poly.type
_entity_poly.pdbx_seq_one_letter_code
_entity_poly.pdbx_strand_id
1 'polypeptide(L)'
;VLIDFFHLEIGTLTFQAKGKGTITVRVGETPEEALERDDKKLEQYPLAPITLSEEDSTITLPERALRYVSLECDKGAEITSLRFDASLWPVEHQMQFETDDDYVNNLFKMSSATLHTCMHRFYLDGVKRDFLPWSMDALVSTLAGDYLFGDQQVSKNGISIALMPLDPQKSDIGIPDYPLHALFGLKQNYLRFGDLTTSLQYKDRIIQLLDFYASIVDENGFVHGNYGDRQFGYTPGWSTYNGPARKGVAAYAQIMLYYNYVTGAYFADLWKESALADR
;
A
#
# COMPACT_ATOMS: atom_id res chain seq x y z
N VAL A 1 -28.76 -12.99 7.28
CA VAL A 1 -27.74 -13.84 7.92
C VAL A 1 -26.43 -13.08 7.95
N LEU A 2 -25.69 -13.16 9.07
CA LEU A 2 -24.34 -12.63 9.21
C LEU A 2 -23.37 -13.81 9.34
N ILE A 3 -22.32 -13.80 8.53
CA ILE A 3 -21.29 -14.85 8.46
C ILE A 3 -19.95 -14.25 8.82
N ASP A 4 -19.17 -14.90 9.69
CA ASP A 4 -17.80 -14.56 10.06
C ASP A 4 -16.83 -15.55 9.39
N PHE A 5 -15.89 -15.05 8.58
CA PHE A 5 -14.81 -15.82 7.97
C PHE A 5 -13.56 -15.89 8.85
N PHE A 6 -13.63 -15.36 10.09
CA PHE A 6 -12.61 -15.38 11.14
C PHE A 6 -11.39 -14.50 10.87
N HIS A 7 -11.01 -14.27 9.64
CA HIS A 7 -9.91 -13.42 9.26
C HIS A 7 -10.34 -12.36 8.26
N LEU A 8 -9.78 -11.16 8.37
CA LEU A 8 -9.91 -10.13 7.35
C LEU A 8 -8.94 -10.47 6.22
N GLU A 9 -9.46 -10.72 5.03
CA GLU A 9 -8.64 -10.99 3.84
C GLU A 9 -9.23 -10.29 2.62
N ILE A 10 -8.39 -10.06 1.63
CA ILE A 10 -8.80 -9.66 0.29
C ILE A 10 -9.12 -10.93 -0.50
N GLY A 11 -10.21 -10.92 -1.24
CA GLY A 11 -10.56 -12.09 -2.04
C GLY A 11 -11.89 -11.96 -2.76
N THR A 12 -12.31 -13.07 -3.32
CA THR A 12 -13.50 -13.18 -4.14
C THR A 12 -14.55 -14.04 -3.45
N LEU A 13 -15.73 -13.48 -3.24
CA LEU A 13 -16.88 -14.21 -2.70
C LEU A 13 -17.71 -14.76 -3.86
N THR A 14 -17.89 -16.07 -3.88
CA THR A 14 -18.74 -16.77 -4.85
C THR A 14 -19.85 -17.51 -4.09
N PHE A 15 -21.08 -17.43 -4.59
CA PHE A 15 -22.19 -18.17 -4.03
C PHE A 15 -23.14 -18.69 -5.12
N GLN A 16 -23.82 -19.78 -4.79
CA GLN A 16 -24.90 -20.31 -5.62
C GLN A 16 -26.23 -19.88 -5.02
N ALA A 17 -27.11 -19.44 -5.89
CA ALA A 17 -28.44 -18.98 -5.52
C ALA A 17 -29.49 -19.53 -6.46
N LYS A 18 -30.70 -19.74 -5.97
CA LYS A 18 -31.85 -20.20 -6.73
C LYS A 18 -33.12 -19.44 -6.33
N GLY A 19 -34.13 -19.58 -7.20
CA GLY A 19 -35.42 -18.96 -6.97
C GLY A 19 -35.52 -17.56 -7.59
N LYS A 20 -36.50 -16.78 -7.16
CA LYS A 20 -36.82 -15.46 -7.71
C LYS A 20 -36.85 -14.41 -6.60
N GLY A 21 -36.15 -13.31 -6.80
CA GLY A 21 -36.10 -12.22 -5.82
C GLY A 21 -34.79 -11.49 -5.87
N THR A 22 -34.50 -10.72 -4.84
CA THR A 22 -33.30 -9.91 -4.74
C THR A 22 -32.44 -10.43 -3.58
N ILE A 23 -31.13 -10.47 -3.80
CA ILE A 23 -30.12 -10.71 -2.77
C ILE A 23 -29.35 -9.44 -2.55
N THR A 24 -29.30 -8.95 -1.33
CA THR A 24 -28.43 -7.85 -0.91
C THR A 24 -27.26 -8.43 -0.13
N VAL A 25 -26.06 -8.11 -0.58
CA VAL A 25 -24.79 -8.51 0.05
C VAL A 25 -24.12 -7.28 0.60
N ARG A 26 -23.72 -7.33 1.86
CA ARG A 26 -22.85 -6.34 2.50
C ARG A 26 -21.67 -7.05 3.13
N VAL A 27 -20.54 -6.37 3.10
CA VAL A 27 -19.29 -6.90 3.65
C VAL A 27 -18.67 -5.90 4.61
N GLY A 28 -17.86 -6.38 5.53
CA GLY A 28 -17.18 -5.52 6.48
C GLY A 28 -16.03 -6.23 7.19
N GLU A 29 -15.18 -5.44 7.80
CA GLU A 29 -14.14 -5.89 8.71
C GLU A 29 -14.71 -6.23 10.09
N THR A 30 -15.79 -5.51 10.45
CA THR A 30 -16.54 -5.74 11.70
C THR A 30 -17.98 -6.11 11.40
N PRO A 31 -18.70 -6.73 12.39
CA PRO A 31 -20.11 -6.99 12.26
C PRO A 31 -20.93 -5.72 11.99
N GLU A 32 -20.59 -4.62 12.66
CA GLU A 32 -21.26 -3.34 12.55
C GLU A 32 -21.13 -2.79 11.12
N GLU A 33 -19.94 -2.85 10.51
CA GLU A 33 -19.71 -2.43 9.12
C GLU A 33 -20.53 -3.27 8.14
N ALA A 34 -20.51 -4.61 8.31
CA ALA A 34 -21.30 -5.50 7.45
C ALA A 34 -22.81 -5.33 7.57
N LEU A 35 -23.29 -4.72 8.66
CA LEU A 35 -24.71 -4.43 8.90
C LEU A 35 -25.07 -2.96 8.63
N GLU A 36 -24.10 -2.08 8.35
CA GLU A 36 -24.34 -0.66 8.07
C GLU A 36 -25.13 -0.50 6.76
N ARG A 37 -26.13 0.37 6.79
CA ARG A 37 -27.02 0.66 5.65
C ARG A 37 -26.82 2.04 5.04
N ASP A 38 -26.05 2.88 5.72
CA ASP A 38 -25.65 4.19 5.18
C ASP A 38 -24.33 4.03 4.41
N ASP A 39 -24.45 3.97 3.09
CA ASP A 39 -23.30 3.80 2.18
C ASP A 39 -22.22 4.87 2.37
N LYS A 40 -22.57 6.03 2.92
CA LYS A 40 -21.59 7.12 3.18
C LYS A 40 -20.63 6.84 4.33
N LYS A 41 -20.94 5.83 5.13
CA LYS A 41 -20.07 5.38 6.25
C LYS A 41 -19.16 4.23 5.85
N LEU A 42 -19.31 3.70 4.64
CA LEU A 42 -18.50 2.57 4.16
C LEU A 42 -17.22 3.08 3.50
N GLU A 43 -16.12 2.41 3.76
CA GLU A 43 -14.85 2.68 3.06
C GLU A 43 -14.77 1.97 1.71
N GLN A 44 -15.41 0.83 1.57
CA GLN A 44 -15.56 0.14 0.30
C GLN A 44 -16.87 0.51 -0.39
N TYR A 45 -16.86 0.58 -1.73
CA TYR A 45 -18.07 0.82 -2.49
C TYR A 45 -19.13 -0.26 -2.21
N PRO A 46 -20.38 0.14 -1.97
CA PRO A 46 -21.47 -0.82 -1.75
C PRO A 46 -21.68 -1.69 -2.99
N LEU A 47 -22.13 -2.91 -2.76
CA LEU A 47 -22.54 -3.82 -3.82
C LEU A 47 -23.97 -3.54 -4.26
N ALA A 48 -24.21 -3.49 -5.57
CA ALA A 48 -25.56 -3.40 -6.08
C ALA A 48 -26.38 -4.67 -5.71
N PRO A 49 -27.66 -4.54 -5.37
CA PRO A 49 -28.53 -5.69 -5.17
C PRO A 49 -28.58 -6.59 -6.41
N ILE A 50 -28.56 -7.89 -6.19
CA ILE A 50 -28.54 -8.91 -7.23
C ILE A 50 -29.94 -9.45 -7.44
N THR A 51 -30.47 -9.29 -8.65
CA THR A 51 -31.79 -9.84 -9.00
C THR A 51 -31.62 -11.22 -9.62
N LEU A 52 -32.28 -12.22 -9.03
CA LEU A 52 -32.32 -13.59 -9.55
C LEU A 52 -33.44 -13.77 -10.58
N SER A 53 -33.13 -14.47 -11.67
CA SER A 53 -34.08 -15.13 -12.55
C SER A 53 -34.39 -16.52 -11.97
N GLU A 54 -35.49 -17.16 -12.39
CA GLU A 54 -35.97 -18.44 -11.84
C GLU A 54 -34.98 -19.61 -11.96
N GLU A 55 -33.84 -19.43 -12.60
CA GLU A 55 -32.80 -20.44 -12.81
C GLU A 55 -31.74 -20.41 -11.71
N ASP A 56 -31.11 -21.55 -11.46
CA ASP A 56 -29.92 -21.63 -10.59
C ASP A 56 -28.80 -20.77 -11.14
N SER A 57 -28.23 -19.93 -10.30
CA SER A 57 -27.20 -18.96 -10.67
C SER A 57 -25.98 -19.09 -9.80
N THR A 58 -24.80 -19.04 -10.43
CA THR A 58 -23.53 -18.84 -9.72
C THR A 58 -23.14 -17.38 -9.83
N ILE A 59 -22.98 -16.73 -8.70
CA ILE A 59 -22.68 -15.30 -8.60
C ILE A 59 -21.29 -15.14 -8.00
N THR A 60 -20.42 -14.45 -8.71
CA THR A 60 -19.08 -14.09 -8.24
C THR A 60 -19.00 -12.59 -8.07
N LEU A 61 -18.68 -12.14 -6.87
CA LEU A 61 -18.56 -10.72 -6.56
C LEU A 61 -17.16 -10.19 -6.94
N PRO A 62 -17.02 -8.90 -7.19
CA PRO A 62 -15.72 -8.28 -7.35
C PRO A 62 -14.84 -8.53 -6.12
N GLU A 63 -13.53 -8.70 -6.36
CA GLU A 63 -12.53 -8.85 -5.31
C GLU A 63 -12.60 -7.67 -4.32
N ARG A 64 -12.57 -7.98 -3.03
CA ARG A 64 -12.63 -7.00 -1.95
C ARG A 64 -12.17 -7.55 -0.61
N ALA A 65 -11.86 -6.66 0.31
CA ALA A 65 -11.57 -7.05 1.68
C ALA A 65 -12.86 -7.36 2.44
N LEU A 66 -12.87 -8.46 3.15
CA LEU A 66 -13.97 -8.83 4.05
C LEU A 66 -13.51 -9.80 5.14
N ARG A 67 -14.16 -9.70 6.27
CA ARG A 67 -14.23 -10.73 7.31
C ARG A 67 -15.67 -11.16 7.53
N TYR A 68 -16.58 -10.19 7.57
CA TYR A 68 -18.00 -10.41 7.78
C TYR A 68 -18.78 -10.18 6.50
N VAL A 69 -19.75 -11.05 6.27
CA VAL A 69 -20.69 -10.94 5.15
C VAL A 69 -22.11 -10.99 5.68
N SER A 70 -22.89 -9.95 5.41
CA SER A 70 -24.32 -9.91 5.64
C SER A 70 -25.07 -10.24 4.35
N LEU A 71 -25.97 -11.19 4.43
CA LEU A 71 -26.82 -11.66 3.34
C LEU A 71 -28.30 -11.45 3.69
N GLU A 72 -28.99 -10.66 2.89
CA GLU A 72 -30.43 -10.45 2.97
C GLU A 72 -31.06 -10.95 1.67
N CYS A 73 -32.02 -11.87 1.77
CA CYS A 73 -32.73 -12.44 0.63
C CYS A 73 -34.22 -12.09 0.71
N ASP A 74 -34.81 -11.70 -0.41
CA ASP A 74 -36.25 -11.57 -0.55
C ASP A 74 -36.94 -12.94 -0.42
N LYS A 75 -38.24 -12.94 -0.14
CA LYS A 75 -39.02 -14.18 -0.16
C LYS A 75 -38.97 -14.82 -1.55
N GLY A 76 -38.44 -16.03 -1.62
CA GLY A 76 -38.34 -16.81 -2.84
C GLY A 76 -36.90 -16.91 -3.40
N ALA A 77 -35.97 -16.11 -2.90
CA ALA A 77 -34.54 -16.26 -3.18
C ALA A 77 -33.87 -17.09 -2.08
N GLU A 78 -33.03 -18.03 -2.45
CA GLU A 78 -32.29 -18.90 -1.53
C GLU A 78 -30.83 -18.99 -1.96
N ILE A 79 -29.89 -18.85 -1.01
CA ILE A 79 -28.46 -19.11 -1.20
C ILE A 79 -28.18 -20.54 -0.75
N THR A 80 -27.65 -21.36 -1.64
CA THR A 80 -27.43 -22.81 -1.39
C THR A 80 -25.99 -23.14 -1.05
N SER A 81 -25.03 -22.33 -1.47
CA SER A 81 -23.63 -22.45 -1.08
C SER A 81 -22.94 -21.09 -1.09
N LEU A 82 -21.89 -20.98 -0.30
CA LEU A 82 -21.05 -19.76 -0.21
C LEU A 82 -19.60 -20.18 -0.05
N ARG A 83 -18.72 -19.54 -0.82
CA ARG A 83 -17.28 -19.75 -0.78
C ARG A 83 -16.56 -18.43 -0.89
N PHE A 84 -15.54 -18.25 -0.06
CA PHE A 84 -14.61 -17.14 -0.13
C PHE A 84 -13.22 -17.64 -0.49
N ASP A 85 -12.66 -17.12 -1.57
CA ASP A 85 -11.32 -17.43 -2.05
C ASP A 85 -10.42 -16.23 -1.74
N ALA A 86 -9.57 -16.37 -0.73
CA ALA A 86 -8.62 -15.33 -0.35
C ALA A 86 -7.48 -15.22 -1.36
N SER A 87 -7.11 -13.98 -1.70
CA SER A 87 -6.01 -13.64 -2.60
C SER A 87 -4.80 -13.23 -1.75
N LEU A 88 -3.99 -14.20 -1.35
CA LEU A 88 -2.78 -13.96 -0.56
C LEU A 88 -1.53 -14.13 -1.41
N TRP A 89 -0.50 -13.32 -1.14
CA TRP A 89 0.82 -13.57 -1.69
C TRP A 89 1.41 -14.84 -1.07
N PRO A 90 1.90 -15.80 -1.89
CA PRO A 90 2.29 -17.12 -1.40
C PRO A 90 3.68 -17.09 -0.76
N VAL A 91 3.74 -16.70 0.50
CA VAL A 91 4.98 -16.68 1.30
C VAL A 91 4.78 -17.39 2.62
N GLU A 92 5.88 -17.87 3.19
CA GLU A 92 5.94 -18.41 4.54
C GLU A 92 6.70 -17.45 5.46
N HIS A 93 6.36 -17.47 6.75
CA HIS A 93 7.09 -16.72 7.75
C HIS A 93 8.52 -17.30 7.88
N GLN A 94 9.52 -16.45 7.63
CA GLN A 94 10.93 -16.78 7.82
C GLN A 94 11.38 -16.51 9.26
N MET A 95 10.74 -15.53 9.91
CA MET A 95 11.05 -15.12 11.27
C MET A 95 10.17 -15.85 12.27
N GLN A 96 10.80 -16.40 13.30
CA GLN A 96 10.12 -16.89 14.50
C GLN A 96 10.35 -15.90 15.64
N PHE A 97 9.31 -15.61 16.39
CA PHE A 97 9.36 -14.69 17.51
C PHE A 97 8.49 -15.21 18.65
N GLU A 98 9.09 -15.32 19.83
CA GLU A 98 8.42 -15.76 21.05
C GLU A 98 9.08 -15.08 22.26
N THR A 99 8.26 -14.68 23.21
CA THR A 99 8.68 -14.10 24.51
C THR A 99 7.88 -14.76 25.63
N ASP A 100 8.20 -14.44 26.86
CA ASP A 100 7.47 -14.83 28.05
C ASP A 100 6.21 -13.94 28.32
N ASP A 101 5.94 -12.95 27.46
CA ASP A 101 4.79 -12.07 27.53
C ASP A 101 3.79 -12.41 26.41
N ASP A 102 2.63 -12.98 26.80
CA ASP A 102 1.56 -13.35 25.88
C ASP A 102 0.99 -12.15 25.12
N TYR A 103 0.96 -10.96 25.73
CA TYR A 103 0.51 -9.74 25.03
C TYR A 103 1.44 -9.39 23.86
N VAL A 104 2.75 -9.43 24.09
CA VAL A 104 3.75 -9.16 23.06
C VAL A 104 3.69 -10.22 21.95
N ASN A 105 3.53 -11.49 22.32
CA ASN A 105 3.38 -12.59 21.34
C ASN A 105 2.13 -12.42 20.48
N ASN A 106 1.01 -12.03 21.07
CA ASN A 106 -0.25 -11.80 20.35
C ASN A 106 -0.15 -10.54 19.47
N LEU A 107 0.50 -9.47 19.94
CA LEU A 107 0.75 -8.27 19.13
C LEU A 107 1.58 -8.61 17.90
N PHE A 108 2.65 -9.39 18.06
CA PHE A 108 3.47 -9.84 16.93
C PHE A 108 2.65 -10.67 15.92
N LYS A 109 1.89 -11.65 16.39
CA LYS A 109 1.03 -12.48 15.52
C LYS A 109 0.01 -11.63 14.74
N MET A 110 -0.66 -10.72 15.42
CA MET A 110 -1.66 -9.85 14.80
C MET A 110 -1.02 -8.92 13.77
N SER A 111 0.10 -8.26 14.10
CA SER A 111 0.82 -7.37 13.20
C SER A 111 1.36 -8.12 11.97
N SER A 112 1.89 -9.33 12.16
CA SER A 112 2.37 -10.18 11.07
C SER A 112 1.25 -10.61 10.13
N ALA A 113 0.09 -10.99 10.68
CA ALA A 113 -1.09 -11.33 9.89
C ALA A 113 -1.59 -10.11 9.10
N THR A 114 -1.69 -8.94 9.73
CA THR A 114 -2.08 -7.69 9.07
C THR A 114 -1.14 -7.34 7.90
N LEU A 115 0.17 -7.46 8.12
CA LEU A 115 1.14 -7.21 7.07
C LEU A 115 1.00 -8.20 5.91
N HIS A 116 0.74 -9.49 6.20
CA HIS A 116 0.51 -10.50 5.16
C HIS A 116 -0.79 -10.22 4.38
N THR A 117 -1.88 -9.83 5.06
CA THR A 117 -3.13 -9.43 4.40
C THR A 117 -2.94 -8.25 3.45
N CYS A 118 -2.03 -7.30 3.78
CA CYS A 118 -1.66 -6.19 2.89
C CYS A 118 -0.58 -6.56 1.84
N MET A 119 -0.05 -7.79 1.88
CA MET A 119 0.99 -8.25 0.98
C MET A 119 0.39 -8.93 -0.26
N HIS A 120 0.47 -8.25 -1.39
CA HIS A 120 0.05 -8.74 -2.70
C HIS A 120 1.22 -8.69 -3.69
N ARG A 121 0.99 -8.25 -4.93
CA ARG A 121 2.10 -7.99 -5.87
C ARG A 121 3.06 -6.91 -5.37
N PHE A 122 2.59 -6.06 -4.46
CA PHE A 122 3.30 -5.03 -3.70
C PHE A 122 2.61 -4.89 -2.35
N TYR A 123 3.21 -4.18 -1.42
CA TYR A 123 2.55 -3.83 -0.16
C TYR A 123 1.50 -2.76 -0.41
N LEU A 124 0.28 -3.01 0.05
CA LEU A 124 -0.84 -2.08 0.02
C LEU A 124 -0.78 -1.17 1.24
N ASP A 125 -1.21 0.08 1.08
CA ASP A 125 -1.45 1.01 2.18
C ASP A 125 -2.59 0.55 3.09
N GLY A 126 -3.57 -0.12 2.52
CA GLY A 126 -4.70 -0.70 3.21
C GLY A 126 -5.54 -1.57 2.28
N VAL A 127 -6.39 -2.40 2.89
CA VAL A 127 -7.13 -3.45 2.15
C VAL A 127 -8.51 -3.01 1.66
N LYS A 128 -9.01 -1.86 2.11
CA LYS A 128 -10.41 -1.44 1.83
C LYS A 128 -10.54 -0.27 0.86
N ARG A 129 -9.63 0.69 0.86
CA ARG A 129 -9.80 1.96 0.15
C ARG A 129 -8.90 2.09 -1.06
N ASP A 130 -7.71 2.66 -0.90
CA ASP A 130 -6.90 3.10 -2.04
C ASP A 130 -6.32 1.94 -2.85
N PHE A 131 -5.94 0.85 -2.20
CA PHE A 131 -5.38 -0.34 -2.85
C PHE A 131 -4.11 -0.05 -3.64
N LEU A 132 -3.29 0.88 -3.15
CA LEU A 132 -2.12 1.40 -3.84
C LEU A 132 -0.83 1.14 -3.05
N PRO A 133 0.31 1.02 -3.74
CA PRO A 133 1.62 0.96 -3.10
C PRO A 133 2.12 2.37 -2.78
N TRP A 134 1.44 3.09 -1.91
CA TRP A 134 1.91 4.38 -1.43
C TRP A 134 3.33 4.23 -0.89
N SER A 135 4.30 4.99 -1.43
CA SER A 135 5.74 4.68 -1.22
C SER A 135 6.18 4.78 0.22
N MET A 136 5.59 5.70 1.01
CA MET A 136 5.88 5.81 2.43
C MET A 136 5.37 4.58 3.19
N ASP A 137 4.14 4.17 2.92
CA ASP A 137 3.48 3.01 3.52
C ASP A 137 4.20 1.72 3.12
N ALA A 138 4.51 1.59 1.83
CA ALA A 138 5.28 0.47 1.29
C ALA A 138 6.69 0.38 1.88
N LEU A 139 7.35 1.53 2.18
CA LEU A 139 8.65 1.54 2.86
C LEU A 139 8.55 0.91 4.25
N VAL A 140 7.59 1.33 5.07
CA VAL A 140 7.40 0.78 6.42
C VAL A 140 7.10 -0.70 6.36
N SER A 141 6.23 -1.10 5.43
CA SER A 141 5.89 -2.51 5.18
C SER A 141 7.09 -3.33 4.70
N THR A 142 7.92 -2.77 3.81
CA THR A 142 9.16 -3.39 3.34
C THR A 142 10.14 -3.64 4.50
N LEU A 143 10.34 -2.65 5.38
CA LEU A 143 11.25 -2.79 6.52
C LEU A 143 10.86 -3.96 7.43
N ALA A 144 9.58 -4.20 7.63
CA ALA A 144 9.08 -5.33 8.42
C ALA A 144 9.05 -6.64 7.60
N GLY A 145 8.52 -6.58 6.39
CA GLY A 145 8.27 -7.75 5.54
C GLY A 145 9.53 -8.43 5.03
N ASP A 146 10.58 -7.66 4.74
CA ASP A 146 11.88 -8.21 4.32
C ASP A 146 12.50 -9.09 5.41
N TYR A 147 12.22 -8.82 6.69
CA TYR A 147 12.64 -9.71 7.80
C TYR A 147 11.66 -10.85 8.05
N LEU A 148 10.36 -10.54 8.03
CA LEU A 148 9.32 -11.49 8.39
C LEU A 148 9.14 -12.60 7.33
N PHE A 149 9.17 -12.23 6.05
CA PHE A 149 8.90 -13.12 4.92
C PHE A 149 10.12 -13.41 4.05
N GLY A 150 11.11 -12.52 4.00
CA GLY A 150 12.30 -12.69 3.16
C GLY A 150 12.01 -12.61 1.64
N ASP A 151 10.86 -12.08 1.24
CA ASP A 151 10.47 -11.93 -0.17
C ASP A 151 10.82 -10.53 -0.68
N GLN A 152 11.93 -10.45 -1.42
CA GLN A 152 12.36 -9.19 -2.03
C GLN A 152 11.49 -8.73 -3.21
N GLN A 153 10.71 -9.64 -3.82
CA GLN A 153 9.99 -9.32 -5.05
C GLN A 153 8.85 -8.33 -4.81
N VAL A 154 8.12 -8.49 -3.71
CA VAL A 154 7.02 -7.59 -3.34
C VAL A 154 7.54 -6.18 -3.08
N SER A 155 8.65 -6.05 -2.35
CA SER A 155 9.33 -4.76 -2.11
C SER A 155 9.80 -4.12 -3.41
N LYS A 156 10.45 -4.89 -4.30
CA LYS A 156 10.90 -4.41 -5.62
C LYS A 156 9.75 -3.93 -6.50
N ASN A 157 8.63 -4.62 -6.48
CA ASN A 157 7.47 -4.23 -7.27
C ASN A 157 6.94 -2.86 -6.82
N GLY A 158 6.81 -2.62 -5.51
CA GLY A 158 6.39 -1.33 -4.96
C GLY A 158 7.37 -0.19 -5.31
N ILE A 159 8.66 -0.43 -5.13
CA ILE A 159 9.74 0.51 -5.50
C ILE A 159 9.68 0.82 -7.01
N SER A 160 9.51 -0.21 -7.84
CA SER A 160 9.44 -0.05 -9.29
C SER A 160 8.26 0.83 -9.71
N ILE A 161 7.08 0.64 -9.11
CA ILE A 161 5.92 1.49 -9.39
C ILE A 161 6.20 2.95 -9.02
N ALA A 162 6.80 3.20 -7.87
CA ALA A 162 7.13 4.55 -7.42
C ALA A 162 8.21 5.24 -8.28
N LEU A 163 9.10 4.47 -8.93
CA LEU A 163 10.15 4.99 -9.82
C LEU A 163 9.74 5.02 -11.31
N MET A 164 8.59 4.42 -11.68
CA MET A 164 8.10 4.40 -13.06
C MET A 164 7.83 5.78 -13.68
N PRO A 165 7.38 6.80 -12.97
CA PRO A 165 7.07 8.10 -13.56
C PRO A 165 8.25 8.66 -14.34
N LEU A 166 7.98 9.08 -15.58
CA LEU A 166 9.01 9.62 -16.48
C LEU A 166 9.26 11.11 -16.22
N ASP A 167 8.32 11.80 -15.58
CA ASP A 167 8.40 13.21 -15.27
C ASP A 167 8.72 13.41 -13.77
N PRO A 168 9.93 13.89 -13.41
CA PRO A 168 10.29 14.14 -12.03
C PRO A 168 9.37 15.14 -11.32
N GLN A 169 8.75 16.06 -12.07
CA GLN A 169 7.82 17.06 -11.52
C GLN A 169 6.43 16.48 -11.24
N LYS A 170 6.17 15.27 -11.72
CA LYS A 170 4.93 14.53 -11.45
C LYS A 170 5.27 13.32 -10.61
N SER A 171 4.90 13.37 -9.35
CA SER A 171 4.69 12.15 -8.61
C SER A 171 3.33 11.62 -9.06
N ASP A 172 3.27 10.42 -9.57
CA ASP A 172 2.01 9.82 -10.03
C ASP A 172 0.99 9.69 -8.89
N ILE A 173 1.49 9.75 -7.67
CA ILE A 173 0.69 9.65 -6.47
C ILE A 173 0.34 11.04 -5.90
N GLY A 174 0.78 12.12 -6.54
CA GLY A 174 0.43 13.49 -6.14
C GLY A 174 1.05 14.01 -4.83
N ILE A 175 1.94 13.23 -4.19
CA ILE A 175 2.63 13.57 -2.94
C ILE A 175 4.13 13.72 -3.23
N PRO A 176 4.70 14.94 -3.11
CA PRO A 176 6.02 15.27 -3.63
C PRO A 176 7.20 14.50 -3.03
N ASP A 177 7.12 14.07 -1.78
CA ASP A 177 8.19 13.35 -1.08
C ASP A 177 8.12 11.82 -1.23
N TYR A 178 7.04 11.29 -1.80
CA TYR A 178 6.86 9.85 -1.95
C TYR A 178 7.93 9.18 -2.84
N PRO A 179 8.39 9.77 -3.95
CA PRO A 179 9.53 9.21 -4.69
C PRO A 179 10.82 9.10 -3.86
N LEU A 180 11.04 9.99 -2.88
CA LEU A 180 12.18 9.92 -1.98
C LEU A 180 12.08 8.74 -1.00
N HIS A 181 10.88 8.38 -0.57
CA HIS A 181 10.66 7.17 0.22
C HIS A 181 10.98 5.90 -0.58
N ALA A 182 10.69 5.89 -1.88
CA ALA A 182 11.05 4.77 -2.76
C ALA A 182 12.56 4.57 -2.87
N LEU A 183 13.35 5.65 -2.96
CA LEU A 183 14.82 5.56 -2.96
C LEU A 183 15.35 5.02 -1.62
N PHE A 184 14.74 5.45 -0.51
CA PHE A 184 15.09 4.90 0.79
C PHE A 184 14.78 3.39 0.86
N GLY A 185 13.60 2.97 0.41
CA GLY A 185 13.20 1.56 0.32
C GLY A 185 14.13 0.74 -0.55
N LEU A 186 14.56 1.29 -1.68
CA LEU A 186 15.53 0.67 -2.58
C LEU A 186 16.86 0.38 -1.87
N LYS A 187 17.37 1.33 -1.08
CA LYS A 187 18.59 1.14 -0.29
C LYS A 187 18.41 0.05 0.77
N GLN A 188 17.29 0.05 1.49
CA GLN A 188 17.02 -0.99 2.49
C GLN A 188 16.91 -2.39 1.87
N ASN A 189 16.24 -2.50 0.73
CA ASN A 189 16.15 -3.76 -0.02
C ASN A 189 17.55 -4.24 -0.46
N TYR A 190 18.40 -3.34 -0.99
CA TYR A 190 19.77 -3.68 -1.32
C TYR A 190 20.59 -4.13 -0.09
N LEU A 191 20.50 -3.41 1.02
CA LEU A 191 21.21 -3.78 2.26
C LEU A 191 20.77 -5.14 2.79
N ARG A 192 19.54 -5.52 2.57
CA ARG A 192 18.99 -6.81 3.00
C ARG A 192 19.38 -7.97 2.08
N PHE A 193 19.33 -7.76 0.76
CA PHE A 193 19.44 -8.85 -0.23
C PHE A 193 20.69 -8.78 -1.11
N GLY A 194 21.39 -7.65 -1.15
CA GLY A 194 22.61 -7.45 -1.96
C GLY A 194 22.35 -7.36 -3.47
N ASP A 195 21.10 -7.15 -3.89
CA ASP A 195 20.70 -7.16 -5.31
C ASP A 195 20.61 -5.76 -5.89
N LEU A 196 21.48 -5.45 -6.85
CA LEU A 196 21.54 -4.16 -7.56
C LEU A 196 20.59 -4.06 -8.76
N THR A 197 19.88 -5.13 -9.12
CA THR A 197 19.10 -5.20 -10.37
C THR A 197 18.13 -4.01 -10.50
N THR A 198 17.33 -3.75 -9.47
CA THR A 198 16.35 -2.66 -9.48
C THR A 198 17.03 -1.29 -9.55
N SER A 199 18.12 -1.07 -8.82
CA SER A 199 18.85 0.21 -8.87
C SER A 199 19.47 0.48 -10.24
N LEU A 200 19.99 -0.54 -10.90
CA LEU A 200 20.54 -0.43 -12.25
C LEU A 200 19.44 -0.21 -13.29
N GLN A 201 18.31 -0.89 -13.15
CA GLN A 201 17.16 -0.72 -14.06
C GLN A 201 16.63 0.71 -14.04
N TYR A 202 16.57 1.35 -12.87
CA TYR A 202 16.04 2.70 -12.71
C TYR A 202 17.11 3.78 -12.50
N LYS A 203 18.37 3.49 -12.83
CA LYS A 203 19.50 4.39 -12.63
C LYS A 203 19.25 5.80 -13.16
N ASP A 204 18.91 5.91 -14.44
CA ASP A 204 18.67 7.21 -15.07
C ASP A 204 17.51 7.96 -14.42
N ARG A 205 16.48 7.22 -14.00
CA ARG A 205 15.34 7.80 -13.30
C ARG A 205 15.73 8.30 -11.90
N ILE A 206 16.55 7.58 -11.18
CA ILE A 206 17.07 7.99 -9.87
C ILE A 206 17.89 9.28 -10.02
N ILE A 207 18.76 9.35 -11.01
CA ILE A 207 19.57 10.54 -11.29
C ILE A 207 18.67 11.74 -11.61
N GLN A 208 17.70 11.57 -12.53
CA GLN A 208 16.72 12.61 -12.88
C GLN A 208 15.94 13.13 -11.67
N LEU A 209 15.53 12.22 -10.79
CA LEU A 209 14.80 12.56 -9.58
C LEU A 209 15.65 13.41 -8.62
N LEU A 210 16.89 13.02 -8.39
CA LEU A 210 17.82 13.77 -7.54
C LEU A 210 18.18 15.12 -8.15
N ASP A 211 18.37 15.19 -9.47
CA ASP A 211 18.62 16.45 -10.20
C ASP A 211 17.42 17.40 -10.11
N PHE A 212 16.20 16.86 -10.21
CA PHE A 212 15.00 17.67 -10.00
C PHE A 212 14.98 18.29 -8.60
N TYR A 213 15.22 17.50 -7.54
CA TYR A 213 15.27 18.04 -6.18
C TYR A 213 16.41 19.02 -5.98
N ALA A 214 17.57 18.82 -6.62
CA ALA A 214 18.65 19.80 -6.63
C ALA A 214 18.25 21.13 -7.28
N SER A 215 17.37 21.09 -8.28
CA SER A 215 16.93 22.30 -8.99
C SER A 215 15.93 23.16 -8.22
N ILE A 216 15.29 22.62 -7.17
CA ILE A 216 14.28 23.32 -6.37
C ILE A 216 14.80 23.83 -5.02
N VAL A 217 16.07 23.61 -4.70
CA VAL A 217 16.70 24.20 -3.52
C VAL A 217 17.05 25.67 -3.78
N ASP A 218 17.01 26.48 -2.73
CA ASP A 218 17.46 27.87 -2.77
C ASP A 218 19.01 27.99 -2.74
N GLU A 219 19.51 29.20 -2.77
CA GLU A 219 20.95 29.53 -2.72
C GLU A 219 21.67 29.03 -1.45
N ASN A 220 20.92 28.73 -0.40
CA ASN A 220 21.42 28.18 0.86
C ASN A 220 21.26 26.64 0.93
N GLY A 221 20.74 26.02 -0.13
CA GLY A 221 20.51 24.58 -0.22
C GLY A 221 19.21 24.12 0.46
N PHE A 222 18.26 25.02 0.73
CA PHE A 222 17.00 24.68 1.36
C PHE A 222 15.85 24.52 0.38
N VAL A 223 15.02 23.50 0.60
CA VAL A 223 13.73 23.34 -0.06
C VAL A 223 12.67 24.07 0.74
N HIS A 224 11.90 24.89 0.07
CA HIS A 224 10.79 25.63 0.64
C HIS A 224 9.46 24.98 0.33
N GLY A 225 8.64 24.77 1.37
CA GLY A 225 7.24 24.43 1.20
C GLY A 225 6.45 25.65 0.73
N ASN A 226 5.67 25.52 -0.35
CA ASN A 226 4.77 26.56 -0.82
C ASN A 226 3.35 26.01 -0.88
N TYR A 227 2.52 26.50 0.05
CA TYR A 227 1.13 26.09 0.13
C TYR A 227 0.32 26.70 -1.02
N GLY A 228 -0.29 25.85 -1.82
CA GLY A 228 -1.19 26.26 -2.91
C GLY A 228 -0.61 26.18 -4.31
N ASP A 229 0.71 26.10 -4.46
CA ASP A 229 1.35 25.87 -5.75
C ASP A 229 1.81 24.42 -5.85
N ARG A 230 0.95 23.57 -6.39
CA ARG A 230 1.25 22.14 -6.58
C ARG A 230 2.31 21.88 -7.65
N GLN A 231 2.70 22.91 -8.40
CA GLN A 231 3.72 22.75 -9.44
C GLN A 231 5.15 22.85 -8.88
N PHE A 232 5.35 23.63 -7.82
CA PHE A 232 6.68 23.92 -7.29
C PHE A 232 6.74 23.86 -5.76
N GLY A 233 5.62 23.64 -5.10
CA GLY A 233 5.57 23.55 -3.65
C GLY A 233 5.92 22.17 -3.17
N TYR A 234 7.08 22.02 -2.56
CA TYR A 234 7.40 20.82 -1.80
C TYR A 234 6.55 20.82 -0.52
N THR A 235 5.46 20.11 -0.54
CA THR A 235 4.65 19.86 0.67
C THR A 235 5.04 18.49 1.20
N PRO A 236 5.89 18.41 2.22
CA PRO A 236 6.36 17.13 2.72
C PRO A 236 5.22 16.40 3.45
N GLY A 237 5.01 15.18 3.04
CA GLY A 237 4.20 14.19 3.71
C GLY A 237 2.70 14.46 3.81
N TRP A 238 1.96 13.42 4.00
CA TRP A 238 0.51 13.45 4.19
C TRP A 238 0.10 14.16 5.49
N SER A 239 0.89 13.98 6.56
CA SER A 239 0.62 14.56 7.89
C SER A 239 0.74 16.09 7.94
N THR A 240 1.49 16.71 7.01
CA THR A 240 1.68 18.15 6.95
C THR A 240 0.57 18.87 6.17
N TYR A 241 -0.35 18.12 5.57
CA TYR A 241 -1.48 18.70 4.82
C TYR A 241 -2.32 19.66 5.65
N ASN A 242 -2.34 19.52 6.97
CA ASN A 242 -3.10 20.33 7.91
C ASN A 242 -2.25 21.14 8.92
N GLY A 243 -0.91 21.13 8.82
CA GLY A 243 -0.02 21.73 9.81
C GLY A 243 0.62 23.06 9.41
N PRO A 244 1.23 23.77 10.38
CA PRO A 244 1.90 25.06 10.15
C PRO A 244 3.20 24.96 9.33
N ALA A 245 3.73 23.75 9.11
CA ALA A 245 4.97 23.49 8.35
C ALA A 245 4.84 23.68 6.83
N ARG A 246 3.78 24.31 6.35
CA ARG A 246 3.46 24.46 4.93
C ARG A 246 4.15 25.62 4.24
N LYS A 247 4.80 26.51 4.99
CA LYS A 247 5.50 27.68 4.47
C LYS A 247 6.92 27.73 5.01
N GLY A 248 7.85 28.08 4.13
CA GLY A 248 9.26 28.20 4.50
C GLY A 248 9.98 26.85 4.52
N VAL A 249 11.13 26.83 5.17
CA VAL A 249 12.00 25.65 5.24
C VAL A 249 11.43 24.61 6.19
N ALA A 250 11.07 23.45 5.67
CA ALA A 250 10.56 22.34 6.47
C ALA A 250 11.69 21.36 6.79
N ALA A 251 12.00 21.18 8.07
CA ALA A 251 13.09 20.30 8.54
C ALA A 251 12.95 18.86 7.99
N TYR A 252 11.74 18.33 7.97
CA TYR A 252 11.46 17.02 7.39
C TYR A 252 11.94 16.91 5.94
N ALA A 253 11.60 17.88 5.09
CA ALA A 253 12.00 17.90 3.69
C ALA A 253 13.53 17.94 3.53
N GLN A 254 14.23 18.73 4.36
CA GLN A 254 15.69 18.80 4.35
C GLN A 254 16.32 17.46 4.72
N ILE A 255 15.80 16.81 5.76
CA ILE A 255 16.29 15.50 6.22
C ILE A 255 16.09 14.45 5.11
N MET A 256 14.89 14.41 4.51
CA MET A 256 14.60 13.48 3.42
C MET A 256 15.49 13.72 2.20
N LEU A 257 15.69 14.97 1.82
CA LEU A 257 16.55 15.32 0.69
C LEU A 257 18.00 14.93 0.94
N TYR A 258 18.57 15.34 2.09
CA TYR A 258 19.92 14.96 2.50
C TYR A 258 20.12 13.44 2.47
N TYR A 259 19.18 12.70 3.07
CA TYR A 259 19.26 11.24 3.12
C TYR A 259 19.25 10.61 1.73
N ASN A 260 18.48 11.18 0.81
CA ASN A 260 18.39 10.67 -0.56
C ASN A 260 19.63 11.02 -1.40
N TYR A 261 20.29 12.16 -1.18
CA TYR A 261 21.59 12.41 -1.80
C TYR A 261 22.66 11.43 -1.30
N VAL A 262 22.73 11.18 -0.01
CA VAL A 262 23.62 10.14 0.56
C VAL A 262 23.28 8.76 -0.02
N THR A 263 22.02 8.48 -0.29
CA THR A 263 21.59 7.23 -0.94
C THR A 263 21.99 7.19 -2.42
N GLY A 264 21.85 8.30 -3.12
CA GLY A 264 22.28 8.44 -4.51
C GLY A 264 23.79 8.24 -4.66
N ALA A 265 24.58 8.91 -3.84
CA ALA A 265 26.05 8.74 -3.81
C ALA A 265 26.43 7.28 -3.51
N TYR A 266 25.78 6.65 -2.54
CA TYR A 266 25.97 5.23 -2.22
C TYR A 266 25.73 4.30 -3.41
N PHE A 267 24.66 4.51 -4.17
CA PHE A 267 24.40 3.74 -5.37
C PHE A 267 25.37 4.09 -6.51
N ALA A 268 25.76 5.35 -6.67
CA ALA A 268 26.74 5.76 -7.67
C ALA A 268 28.09 5.05 -7.47
N ASP A 269 28.55 4.89 -6.24
CA ASP A 269 29.73 4.10 -5.91
C ASP A 269 29.56 2.62 -6.30
N LEU A 270 28.41 2.03 -5.99
CA LEU A 270 28.09 0.64 -6.36
C LEU A 270 28.01 0.46 -7.88
N TRP A 271 27.56 1.46 -8.61
CA TRP A 271 27.56 1.50 -10.09
C TRP A 271 28.95 1.78 -10.69
N LYS A 272 29.96 2.09 -9.84
CA LYS A 272 31.33 2.48 -10.25
C LYS A 272 31.39 3.80 -11.00
N GLU A 273 30.59 4.75 -10.60
CA GLU A 273 30.49 6.10 -11.17
C GLU A 273 30.89 7.17 -10.15
N SER A 274 32.17 7.18 -9.76
CA SER A 274 32.70 8.06 -8.71
C SER A 274 32.41 9.55 -8.94
N ALA A 275 32.49 10.02 -10.18
CA ALA A 275 32.15 11.42 -10.51
C ALA A 275 30.69 11.78 -10.25
N LEU A 276 29.79 10.80 -10.31
CA LEU A 276 28.38 10.98 -9.94
C LEU A 276 28.19 10.94 -8.42
N ALA A 277 28.98 10.13 -7.72
CA ALA A 277 28.96 10.06 -6.26
C ALA A 277 29.45 11.35 -5.58
N ASP A 278 30.43 12.03 -6.20
CA ASP A 278 31.01 13.29 -5.72
C ASP A 278 30.13 14.52 -6.01
N ARG A 279 29.18 14.42 -6.92
CA ARG A 279 28.25 15.48 -7.32
C ARG A 279 27.14 15.68 -6.29
#